data_27291261d22f0237debb2a173c876ea6
#
_entry.id   27291261d22f0237debb2a173c876ea6
#
_cell.length_a   1.000
_cell.length_b   1.000
_cell.length_c   1.000
_cell.angle_alpha   90.00
_cell.angle_beta   90.00
_cell.angle_gamma   90.00
#
_symmetry.space_group_name_H-M   'P 1'
#
loop_
_entity.id
_entity.type
_entity.pdbx_description
1 polymer ?
#
loop_
_entity_poly.entity_id
_entity_poly.type
_entity_poly.pdbx_seq_one_letter_code
_entity_poly.pdbx_strand_id
1 'polypeptide(L)' 'MAKVKELVTEICEMYDYQGMTIAEIANYMEMTDAEVMQVLSDYSDTFGMV' A
#
# COMPACT_ATOMS: atom_id res chain seq x y z
N MET A 1 -12.70 -12.49 -2.99
CA MET A 1 -12.17 -11.70 -4.11
C MET A 1 -11.70 -10.35 -3.62
N ALA A 2 -10.46 -10.09 -3.71
CA ALA A 2 -9.92 -8.84 -3.21
C ALA A 2 -10.28 -7.70 -4.14
N LYS A 3 -10.68 -6.59 -3.54
CA LYS A 3 -10.94 -5.38 -4.29
C LYS A 3 -9.68 -4.54 -4.30
N VAL A 4 -9.24 -4.19 -5.49
CA VAL A 4 -7.99 -3.45 -5.61
C VAL A 4 -8.04 -2.16 -4.83
N LYS A 5 -9.16 -1.47 -4.88
CA LYS A 5 -9.30 -0.21 -4.15
C LYS A 5 -9.14 -0.38 -2.65
N GLU A 6 -9.76 -1.41 -2.10
CA GLU A 6 -9.67 -1.65 -0.67
C GLU A 6 -8.25 -2.01 -0.28
N LEU A 7 -7.59 -2.80 -1.12
CA LEU A 7 -6.22 -3.19 -0.85
C LEU A 7 -5.30 -1.98 -0.80
N VAL A 8 -5.45 -1.09 -1.77
CA VAL A 8 -4.64 0.12 -1.82
C VAL A 8 -4.88 0.98 -0.59
N THR A 9 -6.14 1.17 -0.23
CA THR A 9 -6.48 1.99 0.92
C THR A 9 -5.90 1.41 2.20
N GLU A 10 -6.01 0.09 2.38
CA GLU A 10 -5.49 -0.55 3.58
C GLU A 10 -3.99 -0.37 3.70
N ILE A 11 -3.28 -0.57 2.60
CA ILE A 11 -1.83 -0.45 2.62
C ILE A 11 -1.43 0.98 2.94
N CYS A 12 -2.10 1.94 2.34
CA CYS A 12 -1.77 3.34 2.58
C CYS A 12 -2.07 3.75 4.02
N GLU A 13 -3.15 3.24 4.58
CA GLU A 13 -3.49 3.55 5.96
C GLU A 13 -2.46 2.96 6.92
N MET A 14 -2.02 1.75 6.65
CA MET A 14 -1.01 1.14 7.50
C MET A 14 0.29 1.94 7.44
N TYR A 15 0.63 2.41 6.27
CA TYR A 15 1.85 3.17 6.10
C TYR A 15 1.75 4.55 6.75
N ASP A 16 0.66 5.26 6.51
CA ASP A 16 0.51 6.64 6.96
C ASP A 16 0.06 6.74 8.41
N TYR A 17 -0.93 5.94 8.79
CA TYR A 17 -1.54 6.08 10.11
C TYR A 17 -0.84 5.23 11.16
N GLN A 18 -0.50 4.00 10.82
CA GLN A 18 0.09 3.10 11.79
C GLN A 18 1.61 3.15 11.80
N GLY A 19 2.20 3.82 10.82
CA GLY A 19 3.64 3.97 10.78
C GLY A 19 4.38 2.69 10.45
N MET A 20 3.73 1.77 9.76
CA MET A 20 4.37 0.51 9.40
C MET A 20 5.32 0.73 8.25
N THR A 21 6.41 -0.04 8.28
CA THR A 21 7.34 -0.02 7.16
C THR A 21 6.82 -0.87 6.02
N ILE A 22 7.42 -0.68 4.84
CA ILE A 22 7.03 -1.47 3.67
C ILE A 22 7.21 -2.95 3.96
N ALA A 23 8.31 -3.32 4.61
CA ALA A 23 8.56 -4.72 4.94
C ALA A 23 7.49 -5.28 5.86
N GLU A 24 7.07 -4.48 6.82
CA GLU A 24 6.03 -4.91 7.76
C GLU A 24 4.70 -5.09 7.06
N ILE A 25 4.36 -4.15 6.19
CA ILE A 25 3.12 -4.23 5.45
C ILE A 25 3.13 -5.44 4.52
N ALA A 26 4.24 -5.66 3.84
CA ALA A 26 4.36 -6.79 2.93
C ALA A 26 4.17 -8.10 3.68
N ASN A 27 4.78 -8.20 4.85
CA ASN A 27 4.65 -9.41 5.65
C ASN A 27 3.20 -9.59 6.11
N TYR A 28 2.59 -8.53 6.56
CA TYR A 28 1.21 -8.58 7.06
C TYR A 28 0.24 -8.98 5.94
N MET A 29 0.43 -8.42 4.77
CA MET A 29 -0.45 -8.67 3.64
C MET A 29 -0.04 -9.88 2.81
N GLU A 30 1.05 -10.54 3.19
CA GLU A 30 1.59 -11.67 2.45
C GLU A 30 1.93 -11.27 1.02
N MET A 31 2.56 -10.13 0.90
CA MET A 31 3.01 -9.59 -0.39
C MET A 31 4.51 -9.40 -0.35
N THR A 32 5.09 -9.15 -1.52
CA THR A 32 6.50 -8.79 -1.58
C THR A 32 6.66 -7.29 -1.35
N ASP A 33 7.88 -6.91 -0.97
CA ASP A 33 8.18 -5.48 -0.80
C ASP A 33 7.90 -4.73 -2.10
N ALA A 34 8.28 -5.31 -3.22
CA ALA A 34 8.08 -4.66 -4.51
C ALA A 34 6.60 -4.43 -4.79
N GLU A 35 5.76 -5.39 -4.41
CA GLU A 35 4.34 -5.23 -4.63
C GLU A 35 3.76 -4.11 -3.77
N VAL A 36 4.19 -4.02 -2.53
CA VAL A 36 3.73 -2.95 -1.65
C VAL A 36 4.19 -1.61 -2.19
N MET A 37 5.44 -1.53 -2.62
CA MET A 37 5.96 -0.30 -3.19
C MET A 37 5.19 0.11 -4.43
N GLN A 38 4.83 -0.85 -5.25
CA GLN A 38 4.06 -0.58 -6.45
C GLN A 38 2.70 0.01 -6.11
N VAL A 39 2.04 -0.58 -5.11
CA VAL A 39 0.74 -0.09 -4.69
C VAL A 39 0.83 1.34 -4.18
N LEU A 40 1.82 1.61 -3.34
CA LEU A 40 2.00 2.94 -2.79
C LEU A 40 2.34 3.95 -3.88
N SER A 41 3.14 3.53 -4.84
CA SER A 41 3.52 4.39 -5.94
C SER A 41 2.30 4.75 -6.80
N ASP A 42 1.47 3.76 -7.08
CA ASP A 42 0.27 4.00 -7.87
C ASP A 42 -0.68 4.95 -7.16
N TYR A 43 -0.82 4.75 -5.86
CA TYR A 43 -1.69 5.61 -5.05
C TYR A 43 -1.16 7.05 -5.06
N SER A 44 0.12 7.18 -4.84
CA SER A 44 0.75 8.49 -4.81
C SER A 44 0.65 9.19 -6.16
N ASP A 45 0.83 8.41 -7.21
CA ASP A 45 0.74 8.94 -8.57
C ASP A 45 -0.65 9.50 -8.84
N THR A 46 -1.66 8.75 -8.43
CA THR A 46 -3.04 9.16 -8.65
C THR A 46 -3.33 10.49 -7.97
N PHE A 47 -2.87 10.64 -6.74
CA PHE A 47 -3.11 11.85 -5.99
C PHE A 47 -2.15 12.97 -6.38
N GLY A 48 -0.94 12.60 -6.75
CA GLY A 48 0.04 13.58 -7.12
C GLY A 48 -0.25 14.31 -8.41
N MET A 49 -1.12 13.75 -9.21
CA MET A 49 -1.47 14.31 -10.49
C MET A 49 -2.44 15.47 -10.40
N VAL A 50 -3.05 15.63 -9.29
CA VAL A 50 -4.06 16.68 -9.12
C VAL A 50 -3.48 18.08 -9.20
#